data_02643678e1987dbbb3150045ba71219c
#
_entry.id   02643678e1987dbbb3150045ba71219c
#
_cell.length_a   1.000
_cell.length_b   1.000
_cell.length_c   1.000
_cell.angle_alpha   90.00
_cell.angle_beta   90.00
_cell.angle_gamma   90.00
#
_symmetry.space_group_name_H-M   'P 1'
#
loop_
_entity.id
_entity.type
_entity.pdbx_description
1 polymer ?
#
loop_
_entity_poly.entity_id
_entity_poly.type
_entity_poly.pdbx_seq_one_letter_code
_entity_poly.pdbx_strand_id
1 'polypeptide(L)'
;LTQAAVFLAPEVGDVLGTLEVSGGCLLARMSGSGATCFGLFGGEADARQAAAAISKATPRWWVVATRLTADSAKVTIDTEIPAAF
;
A
#
# COMPACT_ATOMS: atom_id res chain seq x y z
N LEU A 1 17.50 -0.55 0.49
CA LEU A 1 17.22 -0.31 -0.89
C LEU A 1 16.07 -1.16 -1.37
N THR A 2 15.29 -0.60 -2.27
CA THR A 2 14.10 -1.28 -2.77
C THR A 2 14.43 -2.61 -3.40
N GLN A 3 15.52 -2.67 -4.13
CA GLN A 3 15.91 -3.88 -4.82
C GLN A 3 16.19 -5.02 -3.84
N ALA A 4 16.87 -4.72 -2.74
CA ALA A 4 17.14 -5.74 -1.74
C ALA A 4 15.85 -6.22 -1.09
N ALA A 5 14.94 -5.31 -0.80
CA ALA A 5 13.66 -5.67 -0.20
C ALA A 5 12.84 -6.56 -1.14
N VAL A 6 12.82 -6.23 -2.43
CA VAL A 6 12.10 -7.03 -3.40
C VAL A 6 12.72 -8.43 -3.50
N PHE A 7 14.02 -8.50 -3.44
CA PHE A 7 14.71 -9.79 -3.50
C PHE A 7 14.37 -10.68 -2.32
N LEU A 8 14.29 -10.10 -1.12
CA LEU A 8 13.99 -10.87 0.08
C LEU A 8 12.50 -11.19 0.22
N ALA A 9 11.65 -10.32 -0.29
CA ALA A 9 10.20 -10.48 -0.19
C ALA A 9 9.58 -10.02 -1.52
N PRO A 10 9.48 -10.92 -2.50
CA PRO A 10 9.00 -10.54 -3.83
C PRO A 10 7.64 -9.86 -3.81
N GLU A 11 6.80 -10.22 -2.86
CA GLU A 11 5.47 -9.63 -2.76
C GLU A 11 5.53 -8.12 -2.49
N VAL A 12 6.60 -7.66 -1.85
CA VAL A 12 6.79 -6.23 -1.61
C VAL A 12 6.87 -5.45 -2.93
N GLY A 13 7.55 -6.02 -3.92
CA GLY A 13 7.61 -5.41 -5.24
C GLY A 13 6.24 -5.30 -5.88
N ASP A 14 5.42 -6.33 -5.73
CA ASP A 14 4.06 -6.31 -6.26
C ASP A 14 3.23 -5.24 -5.57
N VAL A 15 3.35 -5.12 -4.27
CA VAL A 15 2.63 -4.11 -3.50
C VAL A 15 3.02 -2.71 -3.95
N LEU A 16 4.33 -2.45 -4.03
CA LEU A 16 4.81 -1.13 -4.43
C LEU A 16 4.36 -0.78 -5.85
N GLY A 17 4.44 -1.73 -6.76
CA GLY A 17 4.00 -1.52 -8.13
C GLY A 17 2.51 -1.22 -8.20
N THR A 18 1.72 -1.96 -7.43
CA THR A 18 0.28 -1.75 -7.38
C THR A 18 -0.06 -0.36 -6.86
N LEU A 19 0.63 0.08 -5.81
CA LEU A 19 0.43 1.41 -5.28
C LEU A 19 0.81 2.49 -6.29
N GLU A 20 1.95 2.30 -6.94
CA GLU A 20 2.46 3.31 -7.88
C GLU A 20 1.54 3.54 -9.06
N VAL A 21 0.85 2.50 -9.52
CA VAL A 21 -0.06 2.65 -10.66
C VAL A 21 -1.46 3.06 -10.24
N SER A 22 -1.73 3.16 -8.95
CA SER A 22 -3.04 3.59 -8.47
C SER A 22 -3.24 5.07 -8.75
N GLY A 23 -4.43 5.43 -9.21
CA GLY A 23 -4.72 6.83 -9.53
C GLY A 23 -4.58 7.72 -8.31
N GLY A 24 -3.85 8.82 -8.47
CA GLY A 24 -3.66 9.76 -7.38
C GLY A 24 -2.49 9.46 -6.46
N CYS A 25 -1.79 8.35 -6.68
CA CYS A 25 -0.65 8.00 -5.83
C CYS A 25 0.52 8.95 -6.12
N LEU A 26 1.03 9.58 -5.08
CA LEU A 26 2.14 10.52 -5.18
C LEU A 26 3.46 9.87 -4.85
N LEU A 27 3.45 8.86 -3.99
CA LEU A 27 4.67 8.23 -3.50
C LEU A 27 4.32 6.88 -2.94
N ALA A 28 5.10 5.86 -3.26
CA ALA A 28 4.95 4.54 -2.68
C ALA A 28 6.28 4.11 -2.08
N ARG A 29 6.25 3.62 -0.85
CA ARG A 29 7.45 3.24 -0.13
C ARG A 29 7.19 2.03 0.74
N MET A 30 8.25 1.32 1.04
CA MET A 30 8.23 0.26 2.03
C MET A 30 8.41 0.88 3.40
N SER A 31 7.62 0.43 4.36
CA SER A 31 7.76 0.86 5.73
C SER A 31 8.84 0.01 6.41
N GLY A 32 9.77 0.67 7.01
CA GLY A 32 10.95 0.15 7.73
C GLY A 32 11.23 -1.34 7.79
N SER A 33 10.32 -2.16 8.24
CA SER A 33 10.63 -3.55 8.54
C SER A 33 10.21 -4.54 7.47
N GLY A 34 9.83 -4.10 6.31
CA GLY A 34 9.80 -4.99 5.17
C GLY A 34 8.46 -5.44 4.62
N ALA A 35 7.58 -6.00 5.42
CA ALA A 35 6.35 -6.56 4.88
C ALA A 35 5.25 -5.53 4.65
N THR A 36 5.40 -4.36 5.23
CA THR A 36 4.38 -3.31 5.14
C THR A 36 4.83 -2.21 4.18
N CYS A 37 3.92 -1.84 3.30
CA CYS A 37 4.18 -0.75 2.35
C CYS A 37 3.08 0.29 2.47
N PHE A 38 3.37 1.51 2.01
CA PHE A 38 2.35 2.53 2.00
C PHE A 38 2.46 3.40 0.76
N GLY A 39 1.35 4.00 0.39
CA GLY A 39 1.31 4.98 -0.68
C GLY A 39 0.67 6.26 -0.16
N LEU A 40 1.23 7.39 -0.55
CA LEU A 40 0.66 8.70 -0.22
C LEU A 40 -0.18 9.18 -1.39
N PHE A 41 -1.34 9.71 -1.09
CA PHE A 41 -2.30 10.17 -2.09
C PHE A 41 -2.66 11.62 -1.83
N GLY A 42 -2.99 12.33 -2.90
CA GLY A 42 -3.34 13.74 -2.82
C GLY A 42 -4.74 14.03 -2.29
N GLY A 43 -5.49 12.99 -1.91
CA GLY A 43 -6.81 13.18 -1.35
C GLY A 43 -7.37 11.91 -0.80
N GLU A 44 -8.29 12.04 0.16
CA GLU A 44 -8.89 10.87 0.81
C GLU A 44 -9.70 10.04 -0.18
N ALA A 45 -10.37 10.69 -1.12
CA ALA A 45 -11.19 9.98 -2.10
C ALA A 45 -10.33 9.05 -2.96
N ASP A 46 -9.18 9.54 -3.41
CA ASP A 46 -8.27 8.72 -4.21
C ASP A 46 -7.73 7.56 -3.40
N ALA A 47 -7.36 7.82 -2.15
CA ALA A 47 -6.85 6.77 -1.28
C ALA A 47 -7.90 5.70 -1.04
N ARG A 48 -9.14 6.09 -0.78
CA ARG A 48 -10.20 5.13 -0.54
C ARG A 48 -10.50 4.30 -1.78
N GLN A 49 -10.52 4.94 -2.94
CA GLN A 49 -10.73 4.20 -4.19
C GLN A 49 -9.61 3.20 -4.43
N ALA A 50 -8.37 3.62 -4.22
CA ALA A 50 -7.24 2.73 -4.39
C ALA A 50 -7.30 1.57 -3.42
N ALA A 51 -7.59 1.86 -2.15
CA ALA A 51 -7.68 0.81 -1.14
C ALA A 51 -8.76 -0.20 -1.47
N ALA A 52 -9.93 0.26 -1.92
CA ALA A 52 -11.02 -0.62 -2.28
C ALA A 52 -10.66 -1.50 -3.46
N ALA A 53 -10.05 -0.90 -4.49
CA ALA A 53 -9.69 -1.65 -5.69
C ALA A 53 -8.61 -2.69 -5.37
N ILE A 54 -7.62 -2.31 -4.59
CA ILE A 54 -6.53 -3.22 -4.23
C ILE A 54 -7.05 -4.35 -3.35
N SER A 55 -7.87 -4.02 -2.38
CA SER A 55 -8.44 -5.02 -1.49
C SER A 55 -9.29 -6.03 -2.26
N LYS A 56 -10.03 -5.56 -3.24
CA LYS A 56 -10.86 -6.43 -4.06
C LYS A 56 -10.01 -7.33 -4.95
N ALA A 57 -8.95 -6.77 -5.53
CA ALA A 57 -8.07 -7.51 -6.44
C ALA A 57 -7.18 -8.49 -5.69
N THR A 58 -6.80 -8.16 -4.45
CA THR A 58 -5.89 -8.99 -3.68
C THR A 58 -6.44 -9.15 -2.25
N PRO A 59 -7.45 -10.01 -2.07
CA PRO A 59 -8.15 -10.10 -0.77
C PRO A 59 -7.26 -10.54 0.39
N ARG A 60 -6.14 -11.19 0.12
CA ARG A 60 -5.27 -11.65 1.20
C ARG A 60 -4.38 -10.56 1.76
N TRP A 61 -4.30 -9.42 1.10
CA TRP A 61 -3.55 -8.29 1.65
C TRP A 61 -4.44 -7.52 2.61
N TRP A 62 -3.82 -7.02 3.67
CA TRP A 62 -4.51 -6.15 4.61
C TRP A 62 -4.32 -4.71 4.13
N VAL A 63 -5.41 -4.06 3.77
CA VAL A 63 -5.36 -2.74 3.12
C VAL A 63 -6.18 -1.75 3.91
N VAL A 64 -5.58 -0.63 4.27
CA VAL A 64 -6.25 0.40 5.05
C VAL A 64 -5.95 1.77 4.45
N ALA A 65 -6.98 2.57 4.29
CA ALA A 65 -6.83 3.96 3.90
C ALA A 65 -6.99 4.83 5.15
N THR A 66 -6.06 5.76 5.34
CA THR A 66 -6.05 6.64 6.50
C THR A 66 -5.88 8.08 6.04
N ARG A 67 -6.73 8.95 6.51
CA ARG A 67 -6.59 10.37 6.24
C ARG A 67 -5.46 10.93 7.07
N LEU A 68 -4.57 11.69 6.43
CA LEU A 68 -3.45 12.34 7.12
C LEU A 68 -3.74 13.80 7.40
N THR A 69 -4.16 14.53 6.37
CA THR A 69 -4.53 15.95 6.50
C THR A 69 -5.72 16.18 5.59
N ALA A 70 -6.17 17.44 5.52
CA ALA A 70 -7.26 17.79 4.61
C ALA A 70 -6.91 17.46 3.16
N ASP A 71 -5.62 17.51 2.82
CA ASP A 71 -5.17 17.40 1.44
C ASP A 71 -4.35 16.15 1.17
N SER A 72 -4.28 15.22 2.11
CA SER A 72 -3.49 14.02 1.89
C SER A 72 -4.02 12.84 2.67
N ALA A 73 -3.76 11.65 2.13
CA ALA A 73 -4.17 10.40 2.76
C ALA A 73 -3.13 9.34 2.44
N LYS A 74 -3.17 8.26 3.21
CA LYS A 74 -2.22 7.17 3.08
C LYS A 74 -2.98 5.86 2.93
N VAL A 75 -2.52 5.01 2.01
CA VAL A 75 -2.98 3.63 1.94
C VAL A 75 -1.84 2.75 2.44
N THR A 76 -2.13 1.95 3.45
CA THR A 76 -1.16 1.00 4.01
C THR A 76 -1.56 -0.40 3.60
N ILE A 77 -0.59 -1.17 3.13
CA ILE A 77 -0.80 -2.55 2.73
C ILE A 77 0.19 -3.42 3.48
N ASP A 78 -0.34 -4.44 4.16
CA ASP A 78 0.47 -5.39 4.89
C ASP A 78 0.17 -6.78 4.35
N THR A 79 1.19 -7.45 3.87
CA THR A 79 1.04 -8.78 3.26
C THR A 79 1.24 -9.90 4.26
N GLU A 80 1.61 -9.57 5.49
CA GLU A 80 1.94 -10.58 6.48
C GLU A 80 1.01 -10.63 7.68
N ILE A 81 -0.04 -9.82 7.68
CA ILE A 81 -1.00 -9.89 8.79
C ILE A 81 -1.74 -11.20 8.68
N PRO A 82 -1.65 -12.06 9.70
CA PRO A 82 -2.33 -13.35 9.63
C PRO A 82 -3.83 -13.16 9.67
N ALA A 83 -4.50 -13.86 8.78
CA ALA A 83 -5.96 -13.84 8.79
C ALA A 83 -6.52 -14.57 10.01
N ALA A 84 -5.68 -15.24 10.74
CA ALA A 84 -6.11 -16.07 11.85
C ALA A 84 -6.45 -15.30 13.11
N PHE A 85 -6.22 -14.06 13.13
CA PHE A 85 -6.57 -13.30 14.33
C PHE A 85 -8.03 -13.31 14.61
#